data_7fadd0528b9b1232f4ed0c0791c4d9a3
#
_entry.id   7fadd0528b9b1232f4ed0c0791c4d9a3
#
_cell.length_a   1.000
_cell.length_b   1.000
_cell.length_c   1.000
_cell.angle_alpha   90.00
_cell.angle_beta   90.00
_cell.angle_gamma   90.00
#
_symmetry.space_group_name_H-M   'P 1'
#
loop_
_entity.id
_entity.type
_entity.pdbx_description
1 polymer ?
#
loop_
_entity_poly.entity_id
_entity_poly.type
_entity_poly.pdbx_seq_one_letter_code
_entity_poly.pdbx_strand_id
1 'polypeptide(L)'
;CRNLRHRDCAVISVHPHNDRGTAVAATELALMAGAQRVEGTLFGNGERTGNVDIMTLAMNLYSQGVDPGLDFSHMNHVKQVYEACTQMKVDPRHPYAGELVFTAFSGSHQDAINKGVNYMAKHGSPYWEVPYLPIDPADLGRQYEPIVRINSQSGKGGAAFVMRQAFGYQLPRAMHPEFGAVVQKACDSTGRELESDEVLRLFEREFLNITKPYALSRAKFYEEAVSGASANVTHFSGVLSIGDDFVQLESRGHG
;
A
#
# COMPACT_ATOMS: atom_id res chain seq x y z
N CYS A 1 21.59 -16.52 -34.14
CA CYS A 1 21.82 -17.91 -33.72
C CYS A 1 21.77 -18.88 -34.90
N ARG A 2 20.73 -18.89 -35.75
CA ARG A 2 20.53 -19.88 -36.82
C ARG A 2 21.66 -19.91 -37.86
N ASN A 3 22.37 -18.81 -38.10
CA ASN A 3 23.42 -18.67 -39.09
C ASN A 3 24.83 -18.88 -38.53
N LEU A 4 24.97 -19.19 -37.27
CA LEU A 4 26.27 -19.46 -36.67
C LEU A 4 26.67 -20.91 -36.89
N ARG A 5 27.74 -21.14 -37.67
CA ARG A 5 28.15 -22.46 -38.15
C ARG A 5 28.51 -23.46 -37.02
N HIS A 6 29.06 -22.97 -35.91
CA HIS A 6 29.45 -23.78 -34.75
C HIS A 6 28.76 -23.24 -33.49
N ARG A 7 27.42 -23.17 -33.54
CA ARG A 7 26.59 -22.62 -32.48
C ARG A 7 26.85 -23.31 -31.11
N ASP A 8 27.05 -24.61 -31.14
CA ASP A 8 27.24 -25.45 -29.94
C ASP A 8 28.57 -25.20 -29.25
N CYS A 9 29.54 -24.61 -29.94
CA CYS A 9 30.86 -24.27 -29.39
C CYS A 9 30.96 -22.83 -28.86
N ALA A 10 29.87 -22.06 -28.89
CA ALA A 10 29.88 -20.65 -28.52
C ALA A 10 28.74 -20.29 -27.59
N VAL A 11 29.05 -19.56 -26.51
CA VAL A 11 28.08 -18.90 -25.66
C VAL A 11 27.81 -17.52 -26.24
N ILE A 12 26.54 -17.23 -26.51
CA ILE A 12 26.13 -15.89 -26.95
C ILE A 12 25.78 -15.09 -25.71
N SER A 13 26.56 -14.05 -25.45
CA SER A 13 26.31 -13.08 -24.39
C SER A 13 25.76 -11.78 -24.97
N VAL A 14 24.82 -11.16 -24.27
CA VAL A 14 24.26 -9.86 -24.64
C VAL A 14 24.54 -8.84 -23.53
N HIS A 15 24.88 -7.61 -23.94
CA HIS A 15 25.23 -6.50 -23.07
C HIS A 15 24.52 -5.22 -23.54
N PRO A 16 23.21 -5.11 -23.35
CA PRO A 16 22.45 -3.94 -23.80
C PRO A 16 22.63 -2.74 -22.89
N HIS A 17 22.68 -1.55 -23.49
CA HIS A 17 22.47 -0.27 -22.82
C HIS A 17 21.01 0.16 -22.91
N ASN A 18 20.60 1.06 -22.02
CA ASN A 18 19.20 1.47 -21.88
C ASN A 18 18.87 2.80 -22.56
N ASP A 19 19.63 3.19 -23.59
CA ASP A 19 19.55 4.51 -24.24
C ASP A 19 18.14 4.88 -24.76
N ARG A 20 17.33 3.88 -25.07
CA ARG A 20 15.93 4.04 -25.50
C ARG A 20 14.90 3.55 -24.47
N GLY A 21 15.31 3.22 -23.24
CA GLY A 21 14.42 2.66 -22.22
C GLY A 21 13.95 1.24 -22.49
N THR A 22 14.61 0.49 -23.39
CA THR A 22 14.15 -0.84 -23.85
C THR A 22 15.13 -1.97 -23.54
N ALA A 23 16.15 -1.74 -22.72
CA ALA A 23 17.21 -2.73 -22.47
C ALA A 23 16.67 -4.04 -21.89
N VAL A 24 15.74 -3.99 -20.94
CA VAL A 24 15.13 -5.20 -20.35
C VAL A 24 14.38 -5.99 -21.42
N ALA A 25 13.46 -5.36 -22.15
CA ALA A 25 12.70 -6.03 -23.20
C ALA A 25 13.59 -6.58 -24.33
N ALA A 26 14.62 -5.83 -24.74
CA ALA A 26 15.57 -6.30 -25.75
C ALA A 26 16.35 -7.53 -25.26
N THR A 27 16.67 -7.59 -23.97
CA THR A 27 17.37 -8.73 -23.36
C THR A 27 16.48 -9.95 -23.26
N GLU A 28 15.23 -9.81 -22.85
CA GLU A 28 14.25 -10.90 -22.84
C GLU A 28 14.08 -11.50 -24.24
N LEU A 29 13.90 -10.65 -25.26
CA LEU A 29 13.83 -11.10 -26.66
C LEU A 29 15.11 -11.77 -27.13
N ALA A 30 16.27 -11.29 -26.68
CA ALA A 30 17.56 -11.93 -27.03
C ALA A 30 17.69 -13.33 -26.39
N LEU A 31 17.27 -13.51 -25.16
CA LEU A 31 17.20 -14.81 -24.48
C LEU A 31 16.26 -15.77 -25.22
N MET A 32 15.06 -15.29 -25.58
CA MET A 32 14.11 -16.07 -26.39
C MET A 32 14.67 -16.42 -27.77
N ALA A 33 15.53 -15.58 -28.35
CA ALA A 33 16.21 -15.84 -29.63
C ALA A 33 17.44 -16.76 -29.51
N GLY A 34 17.80 -17.19 -28.28
CA GLY A 34 18.86 -18.15 -28.02
C GLY A 34 20.16 -17.58 -27.48
N ALA A 35 20.17 -16.35 -26.95
CA ALA A 35 21.24 -15.88 -26.06
C ALA A 35 21.26 -16.71 -24.79
N GLN A 36 22.44 -16.92 -24.22
CA GLN A 36 22.64 -17.81 -23.08
C GLN A 36 23.21 -17.08 -21.86
N ARG A 37 23.74 -15.89 -22.04
CA ARG A 37 24.32 -15.05 -21.00
C ARG A 37 23.88 -13.61 -21.19
N VAL A 38 23.63 -12.95 -20.05
CA VAL A 38 23.34 -11.52 -20.00
C VAL A 38 24.40 -10.84 -19.13
N GLU A 39 24.85 -9.69 -19.57
CA GLU A 39 25.71 -8.79 -18.81
C GLU A 39 24.97 -7.47 -18.61
N GLY A 40 24.82 -7.11 -17.35
CA GLY A 40 24.12 -5.89 -16.93
C GLY A 40 24.55 -5.48 -15.54
N THR A 41 23.78 -4.61 -14.91
CA THR A 41 24.09 -4.07 -13.59
C THR A 41 22.86 -4.04 -12.70
N LEU A 42 23.07 -4.02 -11.39
CA LEU A 42 21.97 -3.80 -10.43
C LEU A 42 21.37 -2.41 -10.64
N PHE A 43 20.05 -2.38 -10.74
CA PHE A 43 19.24 -1.18 -10.94
C PHE A 43 19.62 -0.38 -12.19
N GLY A 44 20.23 -1.02 -13.18
CA GLY A 44 20.58 -0.41 -14.45
C GLY A 44 21.73 0.60 -14.38
N ASN A 45 22.58 0.55 -13.35
CA ASN A 45 23.73 1.46 -13.25
C ASN A 45 24.65 1.36 -14.48
N GLY A 46 25.33 2.45 -14.82
CA GLY A 46 26.29 2.49 -15.91
C GLY A 46 26.34 3.82 -16.64
N GLU A 47 27.07 3.85 -17.72
CA GLU A 47 27.24 5.05 -18.53
C GLU A 47 25.94 5.49 -19.21
N ARG A 48 25.76 6.78 -19.43
CA ARG A 48 24.61 7.42 -20.09
C ARG A 48 23.30 7.10 -19.34
N THR A 49 22.42 6.30 -19.95
CA THR A 49 21.15 5.84 -19.38
C THR A 49 21.29 4.52 -18.62
N GLY A 50 22.52 4.01 -18.51
CA GLY A 50 22.84 2.75 -17.84
C GLY A 50 22.77 1.53 -18.72
N ASN A 51 23.01 0.37 -18.12
CA ASN A 51 22.93 -0.95 -18.71
C ASN A 51 21.55 -1.57 -18.51
N VAL A 52 21.35 -2.77 -19.05
CA VAL A 52 20.18 -3.57 -18.65
C VAL A 52 20.20 -3.80 -17.13
N ASP A 53 19.06 -3.58 -16.51
CA ASP A 53 18.88 -3.86 -15.10
C ASP A 53 18.68 -5.35 -14.86
N ILE A 54 19.71 -5.98 -14.29
CA ILE A 54 19.71 -7.44 -14.01
C ILE A 54 18.62 -7.80 -13.01
N MET A 55 18.36 -6.95 -12.03
CA MET A 55 17.35 -7.24 -11.01
C MET A 55 15.95 -7.29 -11.64
N THR A 56 15.59 -6.28 -12.43
CA THR A 56 14.29 -6.28 -13.14
C THR A 56 14.19 -7.46 -14.10
N LEU A 57 15.25 -7.77 -14.85
CA LEU A 57 15.26 -8.92 -15.75
C LEU A 57 15.06 -10.25 -14.99
N ALA A 58 15.77 -10.44 -13.88
CA ALA A 58 15.65 -11.65 -13.06
C ALA A 58 14.23 -11.82 -12.51
N MET A 59 13.63 -10.76 -11.99
CA MET A 59 12.26 -10.82 -11.48
C MET A 59 11.20 -11.02 -12.57
N ASN A 60 11.45 -10.49 -13.77
CA ASN A 60 10.60 -10.79 -14.93
C ASN A 60 10.65 -12.28 -15.30
N LEU A 61 11.84 -12.88 -15.32
CA LEU A 61 12.00 -14.32 -15.57
C LEU A 61 11.32 -15.14 -14.46
N TYR A 62 11.54 -14.79 -13.19
CA TYR A 62 10.92 -15.44 -12.05
C TYR A 62 9.38 -15.41 -12.13
N SER A 63 8.80 -14.26 -12.48
CA SER A 63 7.34 -14.10 -12.62
C SER A 63 6.75 -14.95 -13.76
N GLN A 64 7.59 -15.42 -14.69
CA GLN A 64 7.22 -16.35 -15.77
C GLN A 64 7.57 -17.82 -15.44
N GLY A 65 7.97 -18.11 -14.21
CA GLY A 65 8.34 -19.44 -13.76
C GLY A 65 9.73 -19.90 -14.23
N VAL A 66 10.60 -18.98 -14.62
CA VAL A 66 11.99 -19.27 -15.01
C VAL A 66 12.92 -18.84 -13.88
N ASP A 67 13.63 -19.80 -13.28
CA ASP A 67 14.62 -19.49 -12.23
C ASP A 67 15.81 -18.73 -12.84
N PRO A 68 16.06 -17.48 -12.43
CA PRO A 68 17.18 -16.69 -12.91
C PRO A 68 18.53 -17.11 -12.29
N GLY A 69 18.55 -17.99 -11.31
CA GLY A 69 19.72 -18.34 -10.52
C GLY A 69 20.26 -17.19 -9.65
N LEU A 70 19.42 -16.20 -9.34
CA LEU A 70 19.75 -15.04 -8.52
C LEU A 70 18.75 -14.92 -7.37
N ASP A 71 19.25 -14.57 -6.19
CA ASP A 71 18.43 -14.41 -4.98
C ASP A 71 18.19 -12.94 -4.67
N PHE A 72 16.92 -12.52 -4.75
CA PHE A 72 16.44 -11.20 -4.36
C PHE A 72 15.43 -11.24 -3.21
N SER A 73 15.40 -12.34 -2.44
CA SER A 73 14.53 -12.49 -1.27
C SER A 73 14.77 -11.47 -0.16
N HIS A 74 15.84 -10.68 -0.26
CA HIS A 74 16.17 -9.57 0.64
C HIS A 74 16.36 -8.26 -0.13
N MET A 75 15.41 -7.91 -0.99
CA MET A 75 15.49 -6.76 -1.91
C MET A 75 15.87 -5.44 -1.23
N ASN A 76 15.32 -5.16 -0.05
CA ASN A 76 15.66 -3.93 0.68
C ASN A 76 17.14 -3.87 1.07
N HIS A 77 17.76 -5.01 1.40
CA HIS A 77 19.18 -5.07 1.70
C HIS A 77 20.02 -4.84 0.43
N VAL A 78 19.66 -5.48 -0.67
CA VAL A 78 20.32 -5.28 -1.97
C VAL A 78 20.29 -3.80 -2.37
N LYS A 79 19.13 -3.15 -2.24
CA LYS A 79 18.95 -1.72 -2.47
C LYS A 79 19.86 -0.88 -1.57
N GLN A 80 19.89 -1.15 -0.27
CA GLN A 80 20.72 -0.41 0.70
C GLN A 80 22.22 -0.51 0.36
N VAL A 81 22.69 -1.70 0.04
CA VAL A 81 24.11 -1.91 -0.36
C VAL A 81 24.42 -1.14 -1.65
N TYR A 82 23.55 -1.23 -2.65
CA TYR A 82 23.70 -0.49 -3.90
C TYR A 82 23.77 1.02 -3.65
N GLU A 83 22.82 1.58 -2.91
CA GLU A 83 22.78 3.02 -2.61
C GLU A 83 23.99 3.49 -1.79
N ALA A 84 24.47 2.66 -0.86
CA ALA A 84 25.67 2.98 -0.07
C ALA A 84 26.93 2.98 -0.94
N CYS A 85 27.07 2.03 -1.86
CA CYS A 85 28.25 1.91 -2.71
C CYS A 85 28.30 2.96 -3.83
N THR A 86 27.15 3.26 -4.43
CA THR A 86 27.08 4.12 -5.60
C THR A 86 26.74 5.58 -5.28
N GLN A 87 26.23 5.86 -4.07
CA GLN A 87 25.66 7.14 -3.66
C GLN A 87 24.47 7.60 -4.55
N MET A 88 23.87 6.67 -5.30
CA MET A 88 22.71 6.91 -6.15
C MET A 88 21.47 6.27 -5.53
N LYS A 89 20.34 6.97 -5.55
CA LYS A 89 19.07 6.45 -5.05
C LYS A 89 18.36 5.62 -6.11
N VAL A 90 17.76 4.51 -5.69
CA VAL A 90 16.85 3.75 -6.52
C VAL A 90 15.53 4.50 -6.65
N ASP A 91 15.01 4.62 -7.89
CA ASP A 91 13.77 5.35 -8.15
C ASP A 91 12.61 4.73 -7.34
N PRO A 92 11.76 5.56 -6.69
CA PRO A 92 10.61 5.07 -5.94
C PRO A 92 9.61 4.23 -6.76
N ARG A 93 9.60 4.38 -8.09
CA ARG A 93 8.79 3.60 -9.02
C ARG A 93 9.56 2.51 -9.73
N HIS A 94 10.80 2.24 -9.31
CA HIS A 94 11.60 1.17 -9.92
C HIS A 94 10.87 -0.17 -9.82
N PRO A 95 10.74 -0.95 -10.91
CA PRO A 95 10.07 -2.25 -10.88
C PRO A 95 10.58 -3.12 -9.72
N TYR A 96 9.69 -3.76 -9.01
CA TYR A 96 9.93 -4.66 -7.86
C TYR A 96 10.63 -4.05 -6.64
N ALA A 97 11.59 -3.13 -6.82
CA ALA A 97 12.43 -2.58 -5.74
C ALA A 97 11.99 -1.22 -5.21
N GLY A 98 11.25 -0.46 -5.99
CA GLY A 98 10.78 0.87 -5.62
C GLY A 98 9.85 0.86 -4.40
N GLU A 99 9.81 1.95 -3.67
CA GLU A 99 8.94 2.09 -2.49
C GLU A 99 7.46 2.04 -2.84
N LEU A 100 7.10 2.50 -4.05
CA LEU A 100 5.72 2.60 -4.51
C LEU A 100 5.19 1.34 -5.23
N VAL A 101 6.02 0.32 -5.45
CA VAL A 101 5.66 -0.87 -6.26
C VAL A 101 4.50 -1.65 -5.64
N PHE A 102 4.45 -1.75 -4.32
CA PHE A 102 3.38 -2.44 -3.60
C PHE A 102 2.38 -1.46 -2.98
N THR A 103 2.25 -0.28 -3.56
CA THR A 103 1.37 0.79 -3.08
C THR A 103 0.15 0.92 -3.99
N ALA A 104 -1.03 0.98 -3.42
CA ALA A 104 -2.24 1.35 -4.13
C ALA A 104 -2.86 2.59 -3.49
N PHE A 105 -3.13 3.61 -4.30
CA PHE A 105 -3.71 4.89 -3.82
C PHE A 105 -5.24 4.89 -3.89
N SER A 106 -5.82 4.18 -4.85
CA SER A 106 -7.27 4.09 -5.01
C SER A 106 -7.88 3.11 -4.01
N GLY A 107 -8.94 3.52 -3.29
CA GLY A 107 -9.65 2.65 -2.35
C GLY A 107 -10.22 1.38 -3.02
N SER A 108 -10.60 1.45 -4.29
CA SER A 108 -11.07 0.28 -5.05
C SER A 108 -9.93 -0.72 -5.33
N HIS A 109 -8.71 -0.22 -5.61
CA HIS A 109 -7.54 -1.09 -5.80
C HIS A 109 -7.13 -1.75 -4.48
N GLN A 110 -7.12 -0.99 -3.39
CA GLN A 110 -6.83 -1.52 -2.05
C GLN A 110 -7.83 -2.59 -1.63
N ASP A 111 -9.13 -2.38 -1.88
CA ASP A 111 -10.17 -3.38 -1.61
C ASP A 111 -9.97 -4.65 -2.46
N ALA A 112 -9.61 -4.51 -3.73
CA ALA A 112 -9.31 -5.63 -4.61
C ALA A 112 -8.08 -6.41 -4.14
N ILE A 113 -6.99 -5.74 -3.74
CA ILE A 113 -5.79 -6.39 -3.18
C ILE A 113 -6.16 -7.14 -1.89
N ASN A 114 -6.88 -6.52 -0.95
CA ASN A 114 -7.28 -7.17 0.30
C ASN A 114 -8.16 -8.41 0.04
N LYS A 115 -9.09 -8.34 -0.91
CA LYS A 115 -9.90 -9.50 -1.31
C LYS A 115 -9.04 -10.60 -1.92
N GLY A 116 -8.08 -10.25 -2.78
CA GLY A 116 -7.14 -11.19 -3.38
C GLY A 116 -6.28 -11.89 -2.34
N VAL A 117 -5.65 -11.15 -1.42
CA VAL A 117 -4.85 -11.72 -0.32
C VAL A 117 -5.68 -12.65 0.55
N ASN A 118 -6.90 -12.23 0.94
CA ASN A 118 -7.79 -13.07 1.74
C ASN A 118 -8.25 -14.33 0.98
N TYR A 119 -8.44 -14.22 -0.34
CA TYR A 119 -8.78 -15.36 -1.18
C TYR A 119 -7.63 -16.38 -1.21
N MET A 120 -6.40 -15.90 -1.48
CA MET A 120 -5.19 -16.72 -1.49
C MET A 120 -4.99 -17.47 -0.16
N ALA A 121 -5.13 -16.76 0.97
CA ALA A 121 -4.98 -17.34 2.31
C ALA A 121 -6.01 -18.45 2.59
N LYS A 122 -7.22 -18.36 2.01
CA LYS A 122 -8.28 -19.36 2.22
C LYS A 122 -8.18 -20.57 1.30
N HIS A 123 -7.70 -20.40 0.07
CA HIS A 123 -7.77 -21.41 -0.98
C HIS A 123 -6.43 -22.08 -1.31
N GLY A 124 -5.30 -21.49 -0.85
CA GLY A 124 -3.98 -22.08 -1.02
C GLY A 124 -3.57 -22.26 -2.49
N SER A 125 -3.88 -21.28 -3.36
CA SER A 125 -3.45 -21.32 -4.77
C SER A 125 -1.92 -21.40 -4.86
N PRO A 126 -1.37 -22.27 -5.73
CA PRO A 126 0.07 -22.36 -5.96
C PRO A 126 0.61 -21.18 -6.80
N TYR A 127 -0.27 -20.38 -7.36
CA TYR A 127 0.07 -19.21 -8.17
C TYR A 127 -0.37 -17.94 -7.47
N TRP A 128 0.43 -16.87 -7.64
CA TRP A 128 0.06 -15.55 -7.16
C TRP A 128 -1.04 -14.94 -8.03
N GLU A 129 -2.19 -14.65 -7.42
CA GLU A 129 -3.40 -14.20 -8.13
C GLU A 129 -3.96 -12.89 -7.55
N VAL A 130 -3.15 -12.16 -6.78
CA VAL A 130 -3.60 -10.91 -6.17
C VAL A 130 -3.60 -9.79 -7.22
N PRO A 131 -4.74 -9.13 -7.47
CA PRO A 131 -4.81 -8.03 -8.41
C PRO A 131 -3.86 -6.89 -8.06
N TYR A 132 -3.32 -6.21 -9.08
CA TYR A 132 -2.41 -5.05 -8.97
C TYR A 132 -1.03 -5.33 -8.36
N LEU A 133 -0.77 -6.50 -7.84
CA LEU A 133 0.56 -6.88 -7.35
C LEU A 133 1.19 -7.87 -8.32
N PRO A 134 2.34 -7.51 -8.95
CA PRO A 134 2.94 -8.34 -10.00
C PRO A 134 3.49 -9.68 -9.49
N ILE A 135 3.89 -9.74 -8.22
CA ILE A 135 4.38 -10.93 -7.50
C ILE A 135 3.97 -10.85 -6.03
N ASP A 136 4.17 -11.94 -5.29
CA ASP A 136 4.07 -11.92 -3.83
C ASP A 136 5.18 -11.03 -3.26
N PRO A 137 4.86 -9.98 -2.49
CA PRO A 137 5.87 -9.18 -1.81
C PRO A 137 6.83 -9.99 -0.93
N ALA A 138 6.36 -11.11 -0.38
CA ALA A 138 7.17 -12.00 0.46
C ALA A 138 8.35 -12.62 -0.31
N ASP A 139 8.23 -12.84 -1.62
CA ASP A 139 9.33 -13.34 -2.47
C ASP A 139 10.52 -12.36 -2.53
N LEU A 140 10.29 -11.10 -2.22
CA LEU A 140 11.31 -10.06 -2.13
C LEU A 140 11.69 -9.68 -0.68
N GLY A 141 11.23 -10.47 0.31
CA GLY A 141 11.37 -10.14 1.72
C GLY A 141 10.67 -8.84 2.12
N ARG A 142 9.60 -8.49 1.39
CA ARG A 142 8.75 -7.33 1.64
C ARG A 142 7.37 -7.76 2.12
N GLN A 143 6.61 -6.81 2.60
CA GLN A 143 5.21 -7.00 2.92
C GLN A 143 4.39 -6.03 2.09
N TYR A 144 3.14 -6.39 1.81
CA TYR A 144 2.19 -5.41 1.32
C TYR A 144 1.94 -4.41 2.44
N GLU A 145 2.56 -3.27 2.33
CA GLU A 145 2.26 -2.11 3.16
C GLU A 145 1.24 -1.28 2.41
N PRO A 146 0.00 -1.23 2.87
CA PRO A 146 -0.90 -0.20 2.38
C PRO A 146 -0.33 1.15 2.82
N ILE A 147 0.51 1.77 1.99
CA ILE A 147 0.87 3.17 2.19
C ILE A 147 -0.39 3.94 1.92
N VAL A 148 -1.08 4.27 2.98
CA VAL A 148 -2.33 4.98 2.91
C VAL A 148 -2.01 6.47 2.81
N ARG A 149 -1.60 6.90 1.62
CA ARG A 149 -1.58 8.30 1.26
C ARG A 149 -2.93 8.65 0.68
N ILE A 150 -3.57 9.64 1.23
CA ILE A 150 -4.85 10.12 0.71
C ILE A 150 -4.59 11.33 -0.16
N ASN A 151 -5.00 11.20 -1.42
CA ASN A 151 -5.11 12.32 -2.36
C ASN A 151 -6.59 12.58 -2.71
N SER A 152 -6.84 13.63 -3.47
CA SER A 152 -8.18 14.01 -3.94
C SER A 152 -8.92 12.92 -4.73
N GLN A 153 -8.21 11.89 -5.22
CA GLN A 153 -8.76 10.76 -5.97
C GLN A 153 -9.04 9.51 -5.11
N SER A 154 -8.70 9.53 -3.82
CA SER A 154 -8.82 8.35 -2.94
C SER A 154 -10.27 7.92 -2.64
N GLY A 155 -11.26 8.69 -3.09
CA GLY A 155 -12.68 8.36 -3.03
C GLY A 155 -13.24 8.25 -1.61
N LYS A 156 -14.57 7.98 -1.54
CA LYS A 156 -15.35 7.97 -0.28
C LYS A 156 -14.90 6.91 0.74
N GLY A 157 -14.21 5.88 0.32
CA GLY A 157 -13.72 4.79 1.19
C GLY A 157 -12.29 4.98 1.69
N GLY A 158 -11.50 5.83 1.05
CA GLY A 158 -10.07 6.00 1.36
C GLY A 158 -9.83 6.50 2.79
N ALA A 159 -10.52 7.55 3.20
CA ALA A 159 -10.41 8.11 4.56
C ALA A 159 -10.77 7.09 5.66
N ALA A 160 -11.86 6.35 5.47
CA ALA A 160 -12.28 5.32 6.43
C ALA A 160 -11.29 4.13 6.47
N PHE A 161 -10.67 3.82 5.35
CA PHE A 161 -9.63 2.79 5.29
C PHE A 161 -8.39 3.20 6.08
N VAL A 162 -7.91 4.47 5.96
CA VAL A 162 -6.82 5.01 6.78
C VAL A 162 -7.12 4.87 8.25
N MET A 163 -8.30 5.33 8.67
CA MET A 163 -8.69 5.29 10.07
C MET A 163 -8.64 3.87 10.64
N ARG A 164 -9.05 2.88 9.83
CA ARG A 164 -9.00 1.47 10.23
C ARG A 164 -7.58 0.93 10.27
N GLN A 165 -6.77 1.18 9.26
CA GLN A 165 -5.44 0.57 9.11
C GLN A 165 -4.39 1.21 10.03
N ALA A 166 -4.36 2.54 10.10
CA ALA A 166 -3.35 3.23 10.88
C ALA A 166 -3.72 3.35 12.38
N PHE A 167 -5.03 3.41 12.69
CA PHE A 167 -5.48 3.73 14.05
C PHE A 167 -6.48 2.72 14.63
N GLY A 168 -6.89 1.70 13.87
CA GLY A 168 -7.83 0.67 14.33
C GLY A 168 -9.31 1.12 14.40
N TYR A 169 -9.65 2.34 13.97
CA TYR A 169 -11.01 2.87 14.04
C TYR A 169 -11.91 2.32 12.93
N GLN A 170 -12.96 1.62 13.28
CA GLN A 170 -13.97 1.14 12.35
C GLN A 170 -15.11 2.16 12.26
N LEU A 171 -15.04 3.06 11.29
CA LEU A 171 -16.08 4.07 11.10
C LEU A 171 -17.37 3.45 10.55
N PRO A 172 -18.56 3.86 11.06
CA PRO A 172 -19.83 3.48 10.48
C PRO A 172 -19.91 3.84 9.00
N ARG A 173 -20.52 2.97 8.18
CA ARG A 173 -20.62 3.20 6.73
C ARG A 173 -21.30 4.52 6.35
N ALA A 174 -22.24 4.98 7.18
CA ALA A 174 -22.91 6.27 6.98
C ALA A 174 -21.95 7.47 7.07
N MET A 175 -20.86 7.37 7.83
CA MET A 175 -19.86 8.44 7.97
C MET A 175 -18.86 8.49 6.80
N HIS A 176 -18.69 7.41 6.05
CA HIS A 176 -17.68 7.36 4.98
C HIS A 176 -17.81 8.48 3.93
N PRO A 177 -19.02 8.79 3.40
CA PRO A 177 -19.16 9.87 2.42
C PRO A 177 -18.84 11.24 3.01
N GLU A 178 -19.29 11.52 4.21
CA GLU A 178 -19.12 12.81 4.89
C GLU A 178 -17.66 13.04 5.25
N PHE A 179 -17.02 12.07 5.91
CA PHE A 179 -15.61 12.16 6.24
C PHE A 179 -14.71 12.20 4.99
N GLY A 180 -15.07 11.43 3.95
CA GLY A 180 -14.38 11.48 2.66
C GLY A 180 -14.42 12.88 2.03
N ALA A 181 -15.54 13.60 2.13
CA ALA A 181 -15.65 14.97 1.64
C ALA A 181 -14.79 15.97 2.42
N VAL A 182 -14.69 15.81 3.75
CA VAL A 182 -13.79 16.62 4.60
C VAL A 182 -12.35 16.44 4.19
N VAL A 183 -11.91 15.19 4.04
CA VAL A 183 -10.53 14.87 3.66
C VAL A 183 -10.22 15.36 2.25
N GLN A 184 -11.15 15.16 1.30
CA GLN A 184 -10.99 15.66 -0.07
C GLN A 184 -10.81 17.17 -0.10
N LYS A 185 -11.66 17.91 0.61
CA LYS A 185 -11.56 19.38 0.71
C LYS A 185 -10.21 19.83 1.28
N ALA A 186 -9.67 19.11 2.25
CA ALA A 186 -8.35 19.40 2.79
C ALA A 186 -7.22 19.12 1.77
N CYS A 187 -7.29 18.01 1.03
CA CYS A 187 -6.36 17.73 -0.07
C CYS A 187 -6.41 18.80 -1.16
N ASP A 188 -7.62 19.19 -1.59
CA ASP A 188 -7.81 20.20 -2.63
C ASP A 188 -7.27 21.58 -2.19
N SER A 189 -7.42 21.93 -0.92
CA SER A 189 -6.93 23.21 -0.38
C SER A 189 -5.40 23.26 -0.24
N THR A 190 -4.76 22.12 0.03
CA THR A 190 -3.30 22.03 0.22
C THR A 190 -2.55 21.69 -1.06
N GLY A 191 -3.24 21.16 -2.06
CA GLY A 191 -2.63 20.70 -3.32
C GLY A 191 -1.71 19.49 -3.16
N ARG A 192 -1.73 18.81 -2.01
CA ARG A 192 -0.87 17.67 -1.69
C ARG A 192 -1.63 16.51 -1.05
N GLU A 193 -0.97 15.37 -1.00
CA GLU A 193 -1.44 14.22 -0.24
C GLU A 193 -1.38 14.49 1.27
N LEU A 194 -2.31 13.89 2.01
CA LEU A 194 -2.34 13.95 3.48
C LEU A 194 -1.74 12.68 4.07
N GLU A 195 -0.91 12.86 5.09
CA GLU A 195 -0.40 11.77 5.90
C GLU A 195 -1.47 11.25 6.87
N SER A 196 -1.33 10.01 7.34
CA SER A 196 -2.32 9.37 8.22
C SER A 196 -2.65 10.19 9.47
N ASP A 197 -1.65 10.79 10.10
CA ASP A 197 -1.85 11.65 11.27
C ASP A 197 -2.63 12.93 10.97
N GLU A 198 -2.52 13.45 9.76
CA GLU A 198 -3.31 14.62 9.34
C GLU A 198 -4.77 14.25 9.14
N VAL A 199 -5.02 13.05 8.61
CA VAL A 199 -6.37 12.48 8.48
C VAL A 199 -7.01 12.27 9.84
N LEU A 200 -6.26 11.73 10.82
CA LEU A 200 -6.73 11.59 12.19
C LEU A 200 -7.10 12.95 12.81
N ARG A 201 -6.23 13.96 12.69
CA ARG A 201 -6.51 15.31 13.18
C ARG A 201 -7.76 15.94 12.54
N LEU A 202 -7.99 15.69 11.25
CA LEU A 202 -9.22 16.11 10.57
C LEU A 202 -10.44 15.42 11.17
N PHE A 203 -10.34 14.10 11.40
CA PHE A 203 -11.42 13.34 12.04
C PHE A 203 -11.74 13.86 13.44
N GLU A 204 -10.73 14.04 14.28
CA GLU A 204 -10.88 14.54 15.64
C GLU A 204 -11.52 15.93 15.66
N ARG A 205 -11.12 16.81 14.75
CA ARG A 205 -11.64 18.16 14.66
C ARG A 205 -13.10 18.21 14.21
N GLU A 206 -13.48 17.36 13.25
CA GLU A 206 -14.81 17.46 12.61
C GLU A 206 -15.85 16.54 13.27
N PHE A 207 -15.43 15.44 13.91
CA PHE A 207 -16.34 14.43 14.43
C PHE A 207 -16.19 14.14 15.93
N LEU A 208 -15.04 14.46 16.52
CA LEU A 208 -14.82 14.37 17.97
C LEU A 208 -14.67 15.78 18.54
N ASN A 209 -14.91 15.94 19.81
CA ASN A 209 -14.75 17.23 20.52
C ASN A 209 -15.55 18.39 19.91
N ILE A 210 -16.66 18.09 19.25
CA ILE A 210 -17.55 19.11 18.71
C ILE A 210 -18.21 19.84 19.87
N THR A 211 -18.05 21.16 19.91
CA THR A 211 -18.65 22.02 20.93
C THR A 211 -19.75 22.93 20.38
N LYS A 212 -19.94 22.92 19.06
CA LYS A 212 -21.00 23.66 18.35
C LYS A 212 -21.48 22.90 17.12
N PRO A 213 -22.77 22.86 16.80
CA PRO A 213 -23.88 23.44 17.56
C PRO A 213 -24.28 22.62 18.80
N TYR A 214 -23.67 21.45 19.03
CA TYR A 214 -23.99 20.54 20.11
C TYR A 214 -22.83 20.48 21.10
N ALA A 215 -23.11 20.61 22.40
CA ALA A 215 -22.13 20.36 23.45
C ALA A 215 -22.78 19.59 24.59
N LEU A 216 -22.12 18.49 25.00
CA LEU A 216 -22.54 17.69 26.13
C LEU A 216 -21.84 18.23 27.41
N SER A 217 -22.61 18.59 28.40
CA SER A 217 -22.12 19.03 29.69
C SER A 217 -22.76 18.24 30.84
N ARG A 218 -22.10 18.25 32.00
CA ARG A 218 -22.58 17.58 33.21
C ARG A 218 -22.90 16.09 33.01
N ALA A 219 -22.16 15.42 32.11
CA ALA A 219 -22.32 14.00 31.88
C ALA A 219 -21.92 13.18 33.11
N LYS A 220 -22.79 12.29 33.53
CA LYS A 220 -22.57 11.35 34.64
C LYS A 220 -22.96 9.95 34.17
N PHE A 221 -22.12 9.01 34.57
CA PHE A 221 -22.39 7.58 34.37
C PHE A 221 -22.32 6.89 35.71
N TYR A 222 -23.26 6.00 35.97
CA TYR A 222 -23.18 5.07 37.09
C TYR A 222 -23.71 3.71 36.69
N GLU A 223 -23.14 2.68 37.26
CA GLU A 223 -23.54 1.30 37.01
C GLU A 223 -24.40 0.77 38.15
N GLU A 224 -25.47 0.06 37.79
CA GLU A 224 -26.34 -0.66 38.70
C GLU A 224 -26.20 -2.16 38.48
N ALA A 225 -25.82 -2.88 39.52
CA ALA A 225 -25.77 -4.33 39.47
C ALA A 225 -27.19 -4.92 39.56
N VAL A 226 -27.62 -5.58 38.52
CA VAL A 226 -28.93 -6.25 38.51
C VAL A 226 -28.76 -7.70 38.98
N SER A 227 -29.39 -8.01 40.12
CA SER A 227 -29.35 -9.37 40.69
C SER A 227 -29.93 -10.40 39.74
N GLY A 228 -29.10 -11.36 39.33
CA GLY A 228 -29.48 -12.43 38.38
C GLY A 228 -29.26 -12.14 36.91
N ALA A 229 -28.71 -10.98 36.53
CA ALA A 229 -28.30 -10.66 35.18
C ALA A 229 -26.79 -10.85 34.99
N SER A 230 -26.38 -11.25 33.78
CA SER A 230 -24.97 -11.45 33.41
C SER A 230 -24.22 -10.15 33.11
N ALA A 231 -24.91 -8.98 33.06
CA ALA A 231 -24.33 -7.67 32.79
C ALA A 231 -24.97 -6.59 33.66
N ASN A 232 -24.19 -5.60 34.06
CA ASN A 232 -24.66 -4.41 34.75
C ASN A 232 -25.50 -3.50 33.84
N VAL A 233 -26.37 -2.71 34.41
CA VAL A 233 -27.08 -1.63 33.71
C VAL A 233 -26.30 -0.34 33.93
N THR A 234 -25.87 0.31 32.87
CA THR A 234 -25.26 1.62 32.89
C THR A 234 -26.33 2.70 32.72
N HIS A 235 -26.40 3.61 33.68
CA HIS A 235 -27.24 4.80 33.59
C HIS A 235 -26.41 5.99 33.15
N PHE A 236 -26.96 6.76 32.23
CA PHE A 236 -26.39 8.02 31.78
C PHE A 236 -27.35 9.16 32.14
N SER A 237 -26.80 10.25 32.64
CA SER A 237 -27.50 11.54 32.72
C SER A 237 -26.58 12.68 32.28
N GLY A 238 -27.11 13.65 31.54
CA GLY A 238 -26.33 14.77 31.03
C GLY A 238 -27.19 15.89 30.51
N VAL A 239 -26.55 17.03 30.24
CA VAL A 239 -27.21 18.20 29.62
C VAL A 239 -26.58 18.40 28.24
N LEU A 240 -27.40 18.34 27.22
CA LEU A 240 -27.01 18.66 25.85
C LEU A 240 -27.43 20.11 25.57
N SER A 241 -26.47 20.96 25.19
CA SER A 241 -26.75 22.27 24.62
C SER A 241 -26.84 22.16 23.08
N ILE A 242 -27.83 22.81 22.49
CA ILE A 242 -28.07 22.87 21.02
C ILE A 242 -28.21 24.37 20.70
N GLY A 243 -27.11 25.00 20.28
CA GLY A 243 -27.04 26.45 20.20
C GLY A 243 -27.24 27.07 21.60
N ASP A 244 -28.32 27.85 21.76
CA ASP A 244 -28.68 28.50 23.03
C ASP A 244 -29.68 27.69 23.88
N ASP A 245 -30.19 26.57 23.32
CA ASP A 245 -31.13 25.68 24.00
C ASP A 245 -30.41 24.60 24.82
N PHE A 246 -31.07 24.10 25.86
CA PHE A 246 -30.56 23.04 26.76
C PHE A 246 -31.58 21.92 26.87
N VAL A 247 -31.12 20.68 26.66
CA VAL A 247 -31.94 19.47 26.78
C VAL A 247 -31.31 18.55 27.80
N GLN A 248 -32.10 18.16 28.81
CA GLN A 248 -31.67 17.15 29.78
C GLN A 248 -31.83 15.76 29.14
N LEU A 249 -30.79 14.96 29.19
CA LEU A 249 -30.77 13.60 28.65
C LEU A 249 -30.62 12.60 29.79
N GLU A 250 -31.47 11.58 29.78
CA GLU A 250 -31.37 10.42 30.63
C GLU A 250 -31.54 9.16 29.79
N SER A 251 -30.68 8.19 29.99
CA SER A 251 -30.78 6.90 29.32
C SER A 251 -30.20 5.78 30.15
N ARG A 252 -30.56 4.56 29.83
CA ARG A 252 -30.00 3.34 30.42
C ARG A 252 -29.69 2.33 29.32
N GLY A 253 -28.63 1.57 29.49
CA GLY A 253 -28.21 0.54 28.57
C GLY A 253 -27.40 -0.54 29.26
N HIS A 254 -27.21 -1.66 28.56
CA HIS A 254 -26.27 -2.69 28.98
C HIS A 254 -24.95 -2.45 28.23
N GLY A 255 -23.85 -2.40 28.95
CA GLY A 255 -22.50 -2.20 28.41
C GLY A 255 -21.60 -3.39 28.69
#